data_6bbeb1380ce97e4bdaece8242449c00c
#
_entry.id   6bbeb1380ce97e4bdaece8242449c00c
#
_cell.length_a   1.000
_cell.length_b   1.000
_cell.length_c   1.000
_cell.angle_alpha   90.00
_cell.angle_beta   90.00
_cell.angle_gamma   90.00
#
_symmetry.space_group_name_H-M   'P 1'
#
loop_
_entity.id
_entity.type
_entity.pdbx_description
1 polymer ?
#
loop_
_entity_poly.entity_id
_entity_poly.type
_entity_poly.pdbx_seq_one_letter_code
_entity_poly.pdbx_strand_id
1 'polypeptide(L)'
;MRNFDVEKHAGSAKRSVMIKASVETVWKKLSKITKLGWLEEQKSTKFLSQKKHGVGTIRLISFEDGSNVEEHIVEWSPKKCFSYIAITGLPLLAYLATISMKKTSSGRIKVTWQSYFVSDKKKKEFLEFSKFLSRFYSKSLQNLKSDIETN
;
A
#
# COMPACT_ATOMS: atom_id res chain seq x y z
N MET A 1 5.44 -26.71 -29.81
CA MET A 1 4.29 -25.78 -29.74
C MET A 1 4.34 -24.99 -28.43
N ARG A 2 4.18 -23.70 -28.51
CA ARG A 2 4.13 -22.87 -27.33
C ARG A 2 2.77 -23.00 -26.66
N ASN A 3 2.75 -23.27 -25.36
CA ASN A 3 1.53 -23.32 -24.61
C ASN A 3 1.38 -21.97 -23.88
N PHE A 4 0.34 -21.21 -24.24
CA PHE A 4 0.04 -19.93 -23.63
C PHE A 4 -1.16 -20.00 -22.66
N ASP A 5 -1.55 -21.21 -22.27
CA ASP A 5 -2.76 -21.44 -21.47
C ASP A 5 -2.57 -21.12 -19.98
N VAL A 6 -1.71 -20.18 -19.66
CA VAL A 6 -1.64 -19.66 -18.29
C VAL A 6 -2.77 -18.67 -18.14
N GLU A 7 -3.78 -19.03 -17.37
CA GLU A 7 -4.87 -18.13 -17.03
C GLU A 7 -4.31 -17.00 -16.17
N LYS A 8 -4.51 -15.76 -16.60
CA LYS A 8 -4.11 -14.59 -15.87
C LYS A 8 -5.32 -13.72 -15.56
N HIS A 9 -5.37 -13.24 -14.34
CA HIS A 9 -6.41 -12.33 -13.88
C HIS A 9 -5.79 -11.01 -13.49
N ALA A 10 -6.34 -9.91 -13.99
CA ALA A 10 -5.95 -8.57 -13.59
C ALA A 10 -7.04 -7.98 -12.72
N GLY A 11 -6.65 -7.25 -11.68
CA GLY A 11 -7.58 -6.61 -10.77
C GLY A 11 -7.05 -5.31 -10.22
N SER A 12 -7.92 -4.62 -9.50
CA SER A 12 -7.57 -3.38 -8.81
C SER A 12 -8.28 -3.33 -7.48
N ALA A 13 -7.66 -2.64 -6.52
CA ALA A 13 -8.29 -2.34 -5.24
C ALA A 13 -8.15 -0.84 -4.99
N LYS A 14 -9.19 -0.22 -4.43
CA LYS A 14 -9.17 1.21 -4.13
C LYS A 14 -10.01 1.47 -2.89
N ARG A 15 -9.40 2.11 -1.90
CA ARG A 15 -10.10 2.55 -0.69
C ARG A 15 -9.61 3.93 -0.31
N SER A 16 -10.47 4.68 0.35
CA SER A 16 -10.17 6.04 0.77
C SER A 16 -10.65 6.27 2.19
N VAL A 17 -10.04 7.25 2.85
CA VAL A 17 -10.46 7.71 4.17
C VAL A 17 -10.34 9.23 4.20
N MET A 18 -11.22 9.89 4.95
CA MET A 18 -11.19 11.33 5.17
C MET A 18 -10.57 11.61 6.53
N ILE A 19 -9.51 12.39 6.55
CA ILE A 19 -8.74 12.70 7.77
C ILE A 19 -8.84 14.18 8.10
N LYS A 20 -9.21 14.47 9.34
CA LYS A 20 -9.28 15.84 9.87
C LYS A 20 -7.90 16.24 10.37
N ALA A 21 -7.07 16.74 9.46
CA ALA A 21 -5.71 17.19 9.75
C ALA A 21 -5.21 18.03 8.57
N SER A 22 -4.06 18.67 8.74
CA SER A 22 -3.43 19.44 7.66
C SER A 22 -2.70 18.51 6.68
N VAL A 23 -2.45 19.03 5.47
CA VAL A 23 -1.65 18.32 4.46
C VAL A 23 -0.29 17.93 5.04
N GLU A 24 0.34 18.85 5.75
CA GLU A 24 1.67 18.66 6.37
C GLU A 24 1.66 17.52 7.38
N THR A 25 0.64 17.48 8.24
CA THR A 25 0.51 16.45 9.27
C THR A 25 0.30 15.07 8.65
N VAL A 26 -0.58 14.97 7.65
CA VAL A 26 -0.85 13.70 6.96
C VAL A 26 0.40 13.22 6.21
N TRP A 27 1.04 14.12 5.46
CA TRP A 27 2.26 13.76 4.73
C TRP A 27 3.40 13.34 5.67
N LYS A 28 3.56 14.04 6.78
CA LYS A 28 4.58 13.68 7.78
C LYS A 28 4.41 12.24 8.25
N LYS A 29 3.16 11.81 8.43
CA LYS A 29 2.85 10.44 8.83
C LYS A 29 3.11 9.45 7.69
N LEU A 30 2.58 9.74 6.50
CA LEU A 30 2.68 8.85 5.34
C LEU A 30 4.12 8.70 4.83
N SER A 31 4.91 9.78 4.87
CA SER A 31 6.29 9.77 4.36
C SER A 31 7.26 8.97 5.20
N LYS A 32 6.89 8.61 6.42
CA LYS A 32 7.69 7.71 7.28
C LYS A 32 7.40 6.26 6.91
N ILE A 33 7.94 5.84 5.78
CA ILE A 33 7.56 4.60 5.10
C ILE A 33 8.01 3.31 5.78
N THR A 34 8.74 3.40 6.89
CA THR A 34 9.04 2.24 7.75
C THR A 34 8.39 2.34 9.13
N LYS A 35 7.65 3.42 9.41
CA LYS A 35 6.87 3.59 10.64
C LYS A 35 5.41 3.27 10.33
N LEU A 36 5.12 1.98 10.20
CA LEU A 36 3.84 1.46 9.70
C LEU A 36 2.99 0.83 10.80
N GLY A 37 2.99 1.41 12.00
CA GLY A 37 2.12 0.93 13.08
C GLY A 37 0.65 0.94 12.72
N TRP A 38 0.25 1.75 11.73
CA TRP A 38 -1.12 1.82 11.24
C TRP A 38 -1.46 0.71 10.22
N LEU A 39 -0.45 0.03 9.67
CA LEU A 39 -0.65 -1.04 8.70
C LEU A 39 -1.14 -2.30 9.42
N GLU A 40 -2.25 -2.86 8.94
CA GLU A 40 -2.90 -4.01 9.55
C GLU A 40 -1.96 -5.20 9.65
N GLU A 41 -1.86 -5.79 10.85
CA GLU A 41 -1.04 -6.96 11.15
C GLU A 41 0.46 -6.82 10.83
N GLN A 42 0.95 -5.61 10.69
CA GLN A 42 2.38 -5.38 10.54
C GLN A 42 3.10 -5.66 11.84
N LYS A 43 4.15 -6.47 11.76
CA LYS A 43 5.03 -6.78 12.89
C LYS A 43 6.21 -5.82 12.96
N SER A 44 6.91 -5.65 11.84
CA SER A 44 8.05 -4.75 11.74
C SER A 44 8.30 -4.36 10.29
N THR A 45 8.96 -3.22 10.09
CA THR A 45 9.38 -2.76 8.77
C THR A 45 10.78 -2.18 8.86
N LYS A 46 11.62 -2.52 7.90
CA LYS A 46 12.99 -2.01 7.86
C LYS A 46 13.39 -1.59 6.46
N PHE A 47 14.35 -0.69 6.37
CA PHE A 47 14.97 -0.36 5.09
C PHE A 47 15.92 -1.46 4.65
N LEU A 48 15.88 -1.83 3.36
CA LEU A 48 16.87 -2.67 2.71
C LEU A 48 17.85 -1.85 1.88
N SER A 49 17.54 -0.58 1.60
CA SER A 49 18.39 0.35 0.86
C SER A 49 19.10 1.31 1.82
N GLN A 50 20.22 1.89 1.37
CA GLN A 50 20.86 3.00 2.09
C GLN A 50 20.00 4.25 1.97
N LYS A 51 19.37 4.45 0.81
CA LYS A 51 18.43 5.54 0.58
C LYS A 51 17.18 5.30 1.44
N LYS A 52 16.69 6.33 2.15
CA LYS A 52 15.62 6.20 3.13
C LYS A 52 14.37 7.00 2.79
N HIS A 53 14.33 7.67 1.65
CA HIS A 53 13.13 8.33 1.14
C HIS A 53 13.26 8.55 -0.37
N GLY A 54 12.12 8.72 -1.02
CA GLY A 54 12.09 8.96 -2.46
C GLY A 54 12.25 7.71 -3.30
N VAL A 55 12.31 7.91 -4.60
CA VAL A 55 12.44 6.81 -5.58
C VAL A 55 13.74 6.06 -5.34
N GLY A 56 13.67 4.74 -5.38
CA GLY A 56 14.82 3.86 -5.14
C GLY A 56 14.94 3.37 -3.71
N THR A 57 14.11 3.86 -2.81
CA THR A 57 14.02 3.32 -1.44
C THR A 57 13.42 1.93 -1.48
N ILE A 58 14.02 1.00 -0.72
CA ILE A 58 13.55 -0.38 -0.60
C ILE A 58 13.23 -0.65 0.87
N ARG A 59 12.05 -1.23 1.12
CA ARG A 59 11.66 -1.62 2.46
C ARG A 59 11.22 -3.08 2.50
N LEU A 60 11.40 -3.72 3.64
CA LEU A 60 10.88 -5.06 3.91
C LEU A 60 9.86 -4.95 5.04
N ILE A 61 8.63 -5.34 4.74
CA ILE A 61 7.54 -5.39 5.71
C ILE A 61 7.37 -6.83 6.17
N SER A 62 7.44 -7.06 7.48
CA SER A 62 7.17 -8.36 8.09
C SER A 62 5.82 -8.31 8.78
N PHE A 63 5.00 -9.32 8.55
CA PHE A 63 3.65 -9.42 9.11
C PHE A 63 3.59 -10.47 10.22
N GLU A 64 2.55 -10.39 11.04
CA GLU A 64 2.36 -11.29 12.19
C GLU A 64 2.25 -12.76 11.78
N ASP A 65 1.77 -13.05 10.57
CA ASP A 65 1.67 -14.41 10.04
C ASP A 65 3.01 -14.98 9.56
N GLY A 66 4.11 -14.22 9.70
CA GLY A 66 5.44 -14.62 9.27
C GLY A 66 5.78 -14.29 7.83
N SER A 67 4.84 -13.74 7.06
CA SER A 67 5.12 -13.33 5.68
C SER A 67 5.95 -12.05 5.64
N ASN A 68 6.74 -11.90 4.57
CA ASN A 68 7.57 -10.72 4.34
C ASN A 68 7.31 -10.20 2.93
N VAL A 69 7.17 -8.90 2.78
CA VAL A 69 6.94 -8.27 1.49
C VAL A 69 8.04 -7.24 1.25
N GLU A 70 8.77 -7.43 0.16
CA GLU A 70 9.78 -6.44 -0.28
C GLU A 70 9.14 -5.48 -1.26
N GLU A 71 9.27 -4.18 -0.95
CA GLU A 71 8.65 -3.12 -1.75
C GLU A 71 9.67 -2.06 -2.14
N HIS A 72 9.57 -1.61 -3.39
CA HIS A 72 10.44 -0.58 -3.96
C HIS A 72 9.62 0.66 -4.28
N ILE A 73 10.05 1.81 -3.79
CA ILE A 73 9.39 3.09 -4.11
C ILE A 73 9.77 3.49 -5.53
N VAL A 74 8.77 3.69 -6.38
CA VAL A 74 8.95 4.00 -7.80
C VAL A 74 8.43 5.39 -8.18
N GLU A 75 7.68 6.03 -7.29
CA GLU A 75 7.22 7.41 -7.47
C GLU A 75 7.21 8.10 -6.11
N TRP A 76 7.61 9.37 -6.08
CA TRP A 76 7.65 10.14 -4.84
C TRP A 76 7.35 11.59 -5.15
N SER A 77 6.19 12.07 -4.72
CA SER A 77 5.75 13.44 -4.92
C SER A 77 5.30 14.01 -3.57
N PRO A 78 6.16 14.77 -2.87
CA PRO A 78 5.86 15.27 -1.53
C PRO A 78 4.51 15.97 -1.43
N LYS A 79 3.74 15.64 -0.39
CA LYS A 79 2.41 16.16 -0.09
C LYS A 79 1.34 15.79 -1.14
N LYS A 80 1.66 14.89 -2.06
CA LYS A 80 0.73 14.42 -3.10
C LYS A 80 0.57 12.91 -3.10
N CYS A 81 1.66 12.17 -3.29
CA CYS A 81 1.58 10.72 -3.37
C CYS A 81 2.96 10.06 -3.34
N PHE A 82 2.94 8.75 -3.10
CA PHE A 82 4.05 7.89 -3.47
C PHE A 82 3.50 6.58 -4.01
N SER A 83 4.28 5.94 -4.88
CA SER A 83 3.92 4.64 -5.46
C SER A 83 5.03 3.63 -5.20
N TYR A 84 4.65 2.38 -5.09
CA TYR A 84 5.60 1.30 -4.86
C TYR A 84 5.16 0.03 -5.58
N ILE A 85 6.15 -0.82 -5.89
CA ILE A 85 5.92 -2.15 -6.43
C ILE A 85 6.34 -3.18 -5.40
N ALA A 86 5.63 -4.31 -5.33
CA ALA A 86 6.03 -5.45 -4.52
C ALA A 86 6.83 -6.40 -5.39
N ILE A 87 8.04 -6.74 -4.95
CA ILE A 87 8.95 -7.64 -5.66
C ILE A 87 8.73 -9.09 -5.24
N THR A 88 8.51 -9.32 -3.94
CA THR A 88 8.28 -10.65 -3.39
C THR A 88 7.26 -10.59 -2.27
N GLY A 89 6.71 -11.74 -1.92
CA GLY A 89 5.89 -11.91 -0.71
C GLY A 89 4.40 -11.90 -0.93
N LEU A 90 3.92 -11.53 -2.13
CA LEU A 90 2.51 -11.58 -2.47
C LEU A 90 2.23 -12.69 -3.49
N PRO A 91 1.04 -13.30 -3.47
CA PRO A 91 0.67 -14.35 -4.43
C PRO A 91 0.27 -13.73 -5.78
N LEU A 92 1.14 -12.88 -6.33
CA LEU A 92 0.87 -12.09 -7.53
C LEU A 92 2.09 -12.11 -8.45
N LEU A 93 1.82 -11.99 -9.74
CA LEU A 93 2.88 -11.79 -10.75
C LEU A 93 3.35 -10.34 -10.78
N ALA A 94 2.45 -9.40 -10.51
CA ALA A 94 2.76 -7.98 -10.51
C ALA A 94 1.85 -7.26 -9.52
N TYR A 95 2.39 -6.21 -8.90
CA TYR A 95 1.65 -5.37 -7.96
C TYR A 95 2.25 -3.98 -7.95
N LEU A 96 1.41 -2.99 -8.25
CA LEU A 96 1.75 -1.58 -8.18
C LEU A 96 0.70 -0.89 -7.35
N ALA A 97 1.12 -0.15 -6.33
CA ALA A 97 0.21 0.58 -5.46
C ALA A 97 0.61 2.05 -5.34
N THR A 98 -0.38 2.90 -5.15
CA THR A 98 -0.20 4.33 -4.92
C THR A 98 -1.01 4.74 -3.71
N ILE A 99 -0.38 5.48 -2.80
CA ILE A 99 -1.07 6.17 -1.71
C ILE A 99 -0.99 7.66 -2.05
N SER A 100 -2.16 8.27 -2.23
CA SER A 100 -2.27 9.68 -2.58
C SER A 100 -3.09 10.42 -1.53
N MET A 101 -2.90 11.75 -1.49
CA MET A 101 -3.63 12.60 -0.57
C MET A 101 -4.08 13.86 -1.30
N LYS A 102 -5.27 14.33 -0.96
CA LYS A 102 -5.88 15.50 -1.60
C LYS A 102 -6.73 16.25 -0.60
N LYS A 103 -6.56 17.57 -0.53
CA LYS A 103 -7.42 18.43 0.27
C LYS A 103 -8.79 18.53 -0.40
N THR A 104 -9.84 18.33 0.39
CA THR A 104 -11.23 18.42 -0.10
C THR A 104 -11.81 19.79 0.20
N SER A 105 -13.00 20.08 -0.39
CA SER A 105 -13.71 21.33 -0.15
C SER A 105 -14.11 21.53 1.31
N SER A 106 -14.25 20.45 2.08
CA SER A 106 -14.54 20.52 3.53
C SER A 106 -13.30 20.82 4.38
N GLY A 107 -12.11 20.93 3.77
CA GLY A 107 -10.86 21.14 4.47
C GLY A 107 -10.22 19.88 5.03
N ARG A 108 -10.87 18.72 4.86
CA ARG A 108 -10.31 17.43 5.26
C ARG A 108 -9.39 16.90 4.17
N ILE A 109 -8.49 16.00 4.55
CA ILE A 109 -7.60 15.35 3.60
C ILE A 109 -8.17 13.98 3.25
N LYS A 110 -8.37 13.76 1.97
CA LYS A 110 -8.75 12.44 1.45
C LYS A 110 -7.48 11.66 1.12
N VAL A 111 -7.25 10.57 1.84
CA VAL A 111 -6.15 9.64 1.56
C VAL A 111 -6.73 8.45 0.81
N THR A 112 -6.16 8.16 -0.36
CA THR A 112 -6.59 7.07 -1.22
C THR A 112 -5.45 6.08 -1.40
N TRP A 113 -5.73 4.81 -1.17
CA TRP A 113 -4.82 3.71 -1.45
C TRP A 113 -5.39 2.89 -2.60
N GLN A 114 -4.65 2.81 -3.67
CA GLN A 114 -5.14 2.16 -4.88
C GLN A 114 -4.01 1.30 -5.47
N SER A 115 -4.40 0.16 -6.03
CA SER A 115 -3.43 -0.75 -6.63
C SER A 115 -3.98 -1.39 -7.88
N TYR A 116 -3.04 -1.82 -8.73
CA TYR A 116 -3.28 -2.68 -9.88
C TYR A 116 -2.41 -3.92 -9.70
N PHE A 117 -2.97 -5.09 -9.97
CA PHE A 117 -2.24 -6.33 -9.77
C PHE A 117 -2.65 -7.41 -10.77
N VAL A 118 -1.74 -8.35 -11.00
CA VAL A 118 -1.94 -9.47 -11.93
C VAL A 118 -1.62 -10.77 -11.18
N SER A 119 -2.47 -11.76 -11.35
CA SER A 119 -2.33 -13.08 -10.72
C SER A 119 -2.34 -14.19 -11.76
N ASP A 120 -1.57 -15.23 -11.54
CA ASP A 120 -1.64 -16.49 -12.31
C ASP A 120 -2.36 -17.59 -11.51
N LYS A 121 -2.97 -17.25 -10.39
CA LYS A 121 -3.76 -18.18 -9.58
C LYS A 121 -5.12 -18.42 -10.20
N LYS A 122 -5.79 -19.48 -9.76
CA LYS A 122 -7.15 -19.77 -10.18
C LYS A 122 -8.09 -18.63 -9.80
N LYS A 123 -9.16 -18.45 -10.56
CA LYS A 123 -10.13 -17.36 -10.36
C LYS A 123 -10.61 -17.25 -8.91
N LYS A 124 -10.90 -18.37 -8.27
CA LYS A 124 -11.36 -18.38 -6.87
C LYS A 124 -10.32 -17.75 -5.94
N GLU A 125 -9.04 -18.16 -6.07
CA GLU A 125 -7.95 -17.63 -5.25
C GLU A 125 -7.71 -16.16 -5.53
N PHE A 126 -7.79 -15.76 -6.80
CA PHE A 126 -7.67 -14.36 -7.21
C PHE A 126 -8.76 -13.50 -6.58
N LEU A 127 -10.01 -13.96 -6.60
CA LEU A 127 -11.13 -13.21 -6.00
C LEU A 127 -11.00 -13.12 -4.49
N GLU A 128 -10.58 -14.19 -3.83
CA GLU A 128 -10.34 -14.20 -2.38
C GLU A 128 -9.24 -13.20 -2.00
N PHE A 129 -8.15 -13.18 -2.76
CA PHE A 129 -7.05 -12.24 -2.51
C PHE A 129 -7.49 -10.79 -2.75
N SER A 130 -8.29 -10.55 -3.80
CA SER A 130 -8.82 -9.21 -4.08
C SER A 130 -9.68 -8.69 -2.94
N LYS A 131 -10.53 -9.54 -2.36
CA LYS A 131 -11.36 -9.19 -1.19
C LYS A 131 -10.49 -8.93 0.03
N PHE A 132 -9.50 -9.78 0.27
CA PHE A 132 -8.56 -9.62 1.37
C PHE A 132 -7.86 -8.26 1.26
N LEU A 133 -7.36 -7.93 0.08
CA LEU A 133 -6.60 -6.70 -0.15
C LEU A 133 -7.46 -5.45 0.11
N SER A 134 -8.70 -5.47 -0.35
CA SER A 134 -9.63 -4.36 -0.11
C SER A 134 -9.91 -4.16 1.38
N ARG A 135 -10.13 -5.24 2.13
CA ARG A 135 -10.32 -5.16 3.59
C ARG A 135 -9.06 -4.68 4.29
N PHE A 136 -7.92 -5.17 3.87
CA PHE A 136 -6.62 -4.79 4.40
C PHE A 136 -6.39 -3.28 4.24
N TYR A 137 -6.70 -2.73 3.07
CA TYR A 137 -6.61 -1.29 2.83
C TYR A 137 -7.58 -0.52 3.73
N SER A 138 -8.83 -0.96 3.81
CA SER A 138 -9.84 -0.27 4.63
C SER A 138 -9.44 -0.21 6.10
N LYS A 139 -9.02 -1.33 6.67
CA LYS A 139 -8.60 -1.39 8.08
C LYS A 139 -7.37 -0.56 8.35
N SER A 140 -6.37 -0.66 7.47
CA SER A 140 -5.14 0.10 7.61
C SER A 140 -5.39 1.61 7.53
N LEU A 141 -6.24 2.05 6.60
CA LEU A 141 -6.60 3.47 6.47
C LEU A 141 -7.38 3.97 7.69
N GLN A 142 -8.25 3.16 8.27
CA GLN A 142 -8.94 3.53 9.51
C GLN A 142 -7.94 3.68 10.68
N ASN A 143 -6.96 2.78 10.77
CA ASN A 143 -5.89 2.90 11.76
C ASN A 143 -5.09 4.17 11.56
N LEU A 144 -4.75 4.49 10.31
CA LEU A 144 -4.04 5.72 9.97
C LEU A 144 -4.81 6.96 10.41
N LYS A 145 -6.10 7.00 10.11
CA LYS A 145 -7.00 8.09 10.52
C LYS A 145 -7.01 8.23 12.04
N SER A 146 -7.20 7.14 12.77
CA SER A 146 -7.20 7.15 14.23
C SER A 146 -5.87 7.65 14.79
N ASP A 147 -4.75 7.18 14.26
CA ASP A 147 -3.42 7.59 14.71
C ASP A 147 -3.20 9.10 14.53
N ILE A 148 -3.67 9.66 13.42
CA ILE A 148 -3.49 11.08 13.13
C ILE A 148 -4.46 11.94 13.94
N GLU A 149 -5.72 11.55 14.07
CA GLU A 149 -6.76 12.37 14.68
C GLU A 149 -6.75 12.34 16.20
N THR A 150 -6.15 11.33 16.82
CA THR A 150 -6.09 11.20 18.28
C THR A 150 -4.80 11.73 18.90
N ASN A 151 -3.88 12.20 18.07
CA ASN A 151 -2.61 12.77 18.54
C ASN A 151 -2.62 14.28 18.54
#